data_9e4c3b8f6e7bc97922c8989b4a171967
#
_entry.id   9e4c3b8f6e7bc97922c8989b4a171967
#
_cell.length_a   1.000
_cell.length_b   1.000
_cell.length_c   1.000
_cell.angle_alpha   90.00
_cell.angle_beta   90.00
_cell.angle_gamma   90.00
#
_symmetry.space_group_name_H-M   'P 1'
#
loop_
_entity.id
_entity.type
_entity.pdbx_description
1 polymer ?
#
loop_
_entity_poly.entity_id
_entity_poly.type
_entity_poly.pdbx_seq_one_letter_code
_entity_poly.pdbx_strand_id
1 'polypeptide(L)'
;MKFPLLNIDGSKSDAIEVSDKIVKLKVNYKLIKFVIDWQLNHAKPRIAKTKQRNQIKGSTRKIVAQKGSGGARHASKKAPLFVGGGVAHGPKGNVYKVKKINKKVRKLALAQTLSKKNSDKNLHILADVKKEIKKTKEFNNFLVKNKLVNVLIISDTDSLKNINKSARNIKNVKLIKEDGTNIYDLFKYKNVVITSSSAKKIQQRVLNEKN
;
A
#
# COMPACT_ATOMS: atom_id res chain seq x y z
N MET A 1 -11.69 13.31 20.13
CA MET A 1 -10.41 13.99 20.45
C MET A 1 -10.26 15.21 19.57
N LYS A 2 -9.87 16.38 20.15
CA LYS A 2 -9.71 17.65 19.40
C LYS A 2 -8.26 17.77 18.90
N PHE A 3 -8.08 18.09 17.63
CA PHE A 3 -6.79 18.33 17.00
C PHE A 3 -6.70 19.78 16.53
N PRO A 4 -5.61 20.49 16.84
CA PRO A 4 -5.40 21.82 16.31
C PRO A 4 -5.17 21.74 14.78
N LEU A 5 -5.81 22.62 14.03
CA LEU A 5 -5.57 22.77 12.61
C LEU A 5 -4.29 23.57 12.38
N LEU A 6 -3.42 23.04 11.54
CA LEU A 6 -2.25 23.75 11.03
C LEU A 6 -2.64 24.49 9.76
N ASN A 7 -2.25 25.76 9.66
CA ASN A 7 -2.30 26.50 8.40
C ASN A 7 -0.95 26.41 7.68
N ILE A 8 -0.93 26.69 6.38
CA ILE A 8 0.32 26.71 5.59
C ILE A 8 1.30 27.76 6.13
N ASP A 9 0.80 28.86 6.67
CA ASP A 9 1.62 29.89 7.29
C ASP A 9 2.25 29.47 8.64
N GLY A 10 1.92 28.28 9.14
CA GLY A 10 2.38 27.73 10.42
C GLY A 10 1.60 28.20 11.63
N SER A 11 0.55 29.01 11.44
CA SER A 11 -0.38 29.39 12.52
C SER A 11 -1.29 28.22 12.86
N LYS A 12 -1.68 28.13 14.13
CA LYS A 12 -2.71 27.20 14.60
C LYS A 12 -4.06 27.91 14.52
N SER A 13 -5.05 27.24 13.94
CA SER A 13 -6.43 27.72 13.90
C SER A 13 -7.36 26.78 14.66
N ASP A 14 -8.65 26.90 14.44
CA ASP A 14 -9.70 26.13 15.09
C ASP A 14 -9.39 24.63 15.17
N ALA A 15 -9.95 23.97 16.19
CA ALA A 15 -9.73 22.53 16.37
C ALA A 15 -10.81 21.73 15.65
N ILE A 16 -10.42 20.64 15.01
CA ILE A 16 -11.36 19.66 14.45
C ILE A 16 -11.51 18.46 15.40
N GLU A 17 -12.72 17.96 15.53
CA GLU A 17 -13.00 16.76 16.30
C GLU A 17 -12.88 15.50 15.45
N VAL A 18 -12.06 14.56 15.91
CA VAL A 18 -11.91 13.22 15.33
C VAL A 18 -12.39 12.20 16.35
N SER A 19 -13.14 11.20 15.90
CA SER A 19 -13.69 10.15 16.76
C SER A 19 -12.59 9.38 17.48
N ASP A 20 -12.75 9.19 18.78
CA ASP A 20 -11.84 8.41 19.64
C ASP A 20 -11.74 6.94 19.17
N LYS A 21 -12.79 6.42 18.52
CA LYS A 21 -12.80 5.08 17.90
C LYS A 21 -11.77 4.89 16.78
N ILE A 22 -11.08 5.93 16.34
CA ILE A 22 -10.05 5.86 15.29
C ILE A 22 -8.67 6.16 15.85
N VAL A 23 -8.57 7.05 16.84
CA VAL A 23 -7.28 7.60 17.28
C VAL A 23 -6.84 7.14 18.66
N LYS A 24 -7.68 6.36 19.37
CA LYS A 24 -7.38 5.82 20.72
C LYS A 24 -7.49 4.29 20.82
N LEU A 25 -7.34 3.57 19.71
CA LEU A 25 -7.40 2.11 19.73
C LEU A 25 -6.10 1.49 20.26
N LYS A 26 -6.24 0.37 20.94
CA LYS A 26 -5.09 -0.47 21.33
C LYS A 26 -4.41 -1.00 20.05
N VAL A 27 -3.12 -0.77 19.93
CA VAL A 27 -2.33 -1.13 18.74
C VAL A 27 -1.94 -2.62 18.80
N ASN A 28 -2.25 -3.36 17.72
CA ASN A 28 -1.79 -4.72 17.52
C ASN A 28 -0.82 -4.77 16.34
N TYR A 29 0.48 -4.81 16.64
CA TYR A 29 1.54 -4.84 15.62
C TYR A 29 1.49 -6.07 14.72
N LYS A 30 1.05 -7.24 15.23
CA LYS A 30 0.90 -8.46 14.43
C LYS A 30 -0.12 -8.27 13.32
N LEU A 31 -1.25 -7.63 13.64
CA LEU A 31 -2.31 -7.33 12.67
C LEU A 31 -1.83 -6.31 11.62
N ILE A 32 -1.16 -5.25 12.04
CA ILE A 32 -0.60 -4.23 11.14
C ILE A 32 0.41 -4.88 10.19
N LYS A 33 1.37 -5.67 10.70
CA LYS A 33 2.35 -6.40 9.90
C LYS A 33 1.66 -7.32 8.89
N PHE A 34 0.68 -8.11 9.32
CA PHE A 34 -0.07 -9.00 8.44
C PHE A 34 -0.69 -8.28 7.24
N VAL A 35 -1.26 -7.08 7.45
CA VAL A 35 -1.86 -6.30 6.36
C VAL A 35 -0.80 -5.63 5.49
N ILE A 36 0.32 -5.17 6.07
CA ILE A 36 1.46 -4.64 5.28
C ILE A 36 2.04 -5.72 4.37
N ASP A 37 2.30 -6.92 4.90
CA ASP A 37 2.81 -8.06 4.12
C ASP A 37 1.86 -8.42 2.98
N TRP A 38 0.55 -8.37 3.24
CA TRP A 38 -0.48 -8.57 2.22
C TRP A 38 -0.41 -7.48 1.12
N GLN A 39 -0.29 -6.20 1.49
CA GLN A 39 -0.20 -5.09 0.53
C GLN A 39 1.05 -5.21 -0.35
N LEU A 40 2.20 -5.52 0.25
CA LEU A 40 3.46 -5.70 -0.47
C LEU A 40 3.39 -6.90 -1.43
N ASN A 41 2.81 -8.00 -0.99
CA ASN A 41 2.62 -9.19 -1.84
C ASN A 41 1.61 -8.93 -2.98
N HIS A 42 0.61 -8.07 -2.75
CA HIS A 42 -0.35 -7.70 -3.78
C HIS A 42 0.26 -6.76 -4.84
N ALA A 43 1.16 -5.89 -4.44
CA ALA A 43 1.86 -4.96 -5.33
C ALA A 43 2.95 -5.63 -6.19
N LYS A 44 3.48 -6.79 -5.76
CA LYS A 44 4.53 -7.49 -6.51
C LYS A 44 3.97 -8.19 -7.75
N PRO A 45 4.44 -7.87 -8.96
CA PRO A 45 4.06 -8.59 -10.15
C PRO A 45 4.64 -10.02 -10.11
N ARG A 46 3.84 -11.00 -10.45
CA ARG A 46 4.24 -12.41 -10.52
C ARG A 46 4.42 -12.79 -12.00
N ILE A 47 5.58 -12.48 -12.55
CA ILE A 47 5.87 -12.67 -13.98
C ILE A 47 6.60 -13.97 -14.29
N ALA A 48 7.25 -14.58 -13.30
CA ALA A 48 7.98 -15.84 -13.51
C ALA A 48 7.04 -16.94 -14.00
N LYS A 49 7.35 -17.52 -15.15
CA LYS A 49 6.58 -18.58 -15.80
C LYS A 49 7.51 -19.60 -16.42
N THR A 50 7.28 -20.87 -16.15
CA THR A 50 7.99 -21.99 -16.78
C THR A 50 7.02 -22.78 -17.65
N LYS A 51 7.56 -23.43 -18.68
CA LYS A 51 6.77 -24.29 -19.56
C LYS A 51 6.60 -25.67 -18.94
N GLN A 52 5.39 -26.15 -18.84
CA GLN A 52 5.07 -27.52 -18.47
C GLN A 52 5.22 -28.45 -19.69
N ARG A 53 5.27 -29.78 -19.46
CA ARG A 53 5.45 -30.78 -20.52
C ARG A 53 4.48 -30.65 -21.69
N ASN A 54 3.25 -30.19 -21.43
CA ASN A 54 2.22 -29.98 -22.46
C ASN A 54 2.42 -28.68 -23.27
N GLN A 55 3.23 -27.75 -22.77
CA GLN A 55 3.51 -26.45 -23.41
C GLN A 55 4.80 -26.45 -24.23
N ILE A 56 5.58 -27.53 -24.16
CA ILE A 56 6.81 -27.68 -24.95
C ILE A 56 6.47 -28.26 -26.34
N LYS A 57 7.03 -27.63 -27.38
CA LYS A 57 6.99 -28.14 -28.75
C LYS A 57 7.87 -29.38 -28.86
N GLY A 58 7.41 -30.41 -29.51
CA GLY A 58 8.16 -31.63 -29.76
C GLY A 58 7.26 -32.86 -29.89
N SER A 59 7.82 -33.97 -30.34
CA SER A 59 7.12 -35.23 -30.52
C SER A 59 6.56 -35.77 -29.21
N THR A 60 5.36 -36.35 -29.28
CA THR A 60 4.72 -37.08 -28.19
C THR A 60 4.93 -38.59 -28.31
N ARG A 61 5.66 -39.06 -29.37
CA ARG A 61 5.95 -40.46 -29.60
C ARG A 61 6.62 -41.05 -28.38
N LYS A 62 6.31 -42.30 -28.07
CA LYS A 62 6.97 -43.09 -27.06
C LYS A 62 8.42 -43.34 -27.46
N ILE A 63 9.38 -43.03 -26.57
CA ILE A 63 10.82 -43.11 -26.88
C ILE A 63 11.30 -44.54 -26.95
N VAL A 64 10.86 -45.40 -26.02
CA VAL A 64 11.33 -46.78 -25.84
C VAL A 64 10.11 -47.70 -25.78
N ALA A 65 10.28 -48.92 -26.32
CA ALA A 65 9.27 -49.97 -26.21
C ALA A 65 8.94 -50.27 -24.75
N GLN A 66 7.71 -50.76 -24.49
CA GLN A 66 7.24 -50.98 -23.12
C GLN A 66 7.99 -52.12 -22.41
N LYS A 67 8.46 -53.09 -23.18
CA LYS A 67 9.22 -54.27 -22.70
C LYS A 67 10.33 -54.59 -23.68
N GLY A 68 11.36 -55.36 -23.26
CA GLY A 68 12.43 -55.87 -24.12
C GLY A 68 13.64 -54.91 -24.29
N SER A 69 13.64 -53.70 -23.71
CA SER A 69 14.75 -52.76 -23.85
C SER A 69 15.80 -52.84 -22.73
N GLY A 70 15.56 -53.61 -21.68
CA GLY A 70 16.46 -53.70 -20.50
C GLY A 70 16.62 -52.43 -19.67
N GLY A 71 16.12 -51.28 -20.14
CA GLY A 71 16.22 -49.97 -19.47
C GLY A 71 14.92 -49.48 -18.85
N ALA A 72 14.97 -48.27 -18.26
CA ALA A 72 13.80 -47.64 -17.68
C ALA A 72 12.72 -47.31 -18.73
N ARG A 73 11.47 -47.40 -18.34
CA ARG A 73 10.34 -47.09 -19.21
C ARG A 73 10.19 -45.61 -19.41
N HIS A 74 10.21 -45.13 -20.64
CA HIS A 74 10.04 -43.71 -20.98
C HIS A 74 8.89 -43.52 -21.99
N ALA A 75 8.01 -42.58 -21.75
CA ALA A 75 6.92 -42.27 -22.65
C ALA A 75 7.30 -41.18 -23.67
N SER A 76 7.55 -39.97 -23.24
CA SER A 76 7.82 -38.84 -24.13
C SER A 76 9.04 -38.05 -23.69
N LYS A 77 9.82 -37.56 -24.67
CA LYS A 77 11.02 -36.74 -24.45
C LYS A 77 10.70 -35.39 -23.78
N LYS A 78 9.42 -34.98 -23.74
CA LYS A 78 8.94 -33.77 -23.06
C LYS A 78 8.86 -33.93 -21.53
N ALA A 79 9.09 -35.13 -20.97
CA ALA A 79 9.00 -35.38 -19.55
C ALA A 79 10.06 -34.55 -18.77
N PRO A 80 9.79 -34.15 -17.51
CA PRO A 80 10.70 -33.31 -16.73
C PRO A 80 12.07 -33.93 -16.43
N LEU A 81 12.20 -35.24 -16.55
CA LEU A 81 13.45 -35.94 -16.31
C LEU A 81 14.48 -35.77 -17.45
N PHE A 82 14.05 -35.36 -18.63
CA PHE A 82 14.94 -35.15 -19.77
C PHE A 82 15.41 -33.71 -19.87
N VAL A 83 16.65 -33.52 -20.35
CA VAL A 83 17.15 -32.18 -20.70
C VAL A 83 16.31 -31.61 -21.81
N GLY A 84 15.82 -30.35 -21.62
CA GLY A 84 14.85 -29.69 -22.51
C GLY A 84 13.40 -30.13 -22.31
N GLY A 85 13.11 -31.01 -21.33
CA GLY A 85 11.74 -31.33 -20.91
C GLY A 85 11.05 -30.22 -20.15
N GLY A 86 9.76 -30.43 -19.87
CA GLY A 86 8.95 -29.45 -19.13
C GLY A 86 9.30 -29.43 -17.65
N VAL A 87 9.04 -28.27 -16.99
CA VAL A 87 9.25 -28.13 -15.55
C VAL A 87 8.00 -28.59 -14.80
N ALA A 88 8.18 -29.49 -13.83
CA ALA A 88 7.13 -29.89 -12.89
C ALA A 88 7.04 -28.88 -11.74
N HIS A 89 5.82 -28.49 -11.35
CA HIS A 89 5.56 -27.55 -10.25
C HIS A 89 6.26 -26.19 -10.32
N GLY A 90 6.70 -25.79 -11.50
CA GLY A 90 7.34 -24.48 -11.70
C GLY A 90 6.36 -23.29 -11.59
N PRO A 91 6.88 -22.07 -11.55
CA PRO A 91 6.07 -20.87 -11.45
C PRO A 91 5.15 -20.71 -12.69
N LYS A 92 3.91 -20.26 -12.45
CA LYS A 92 2.86 -20.12 -13.48
C LYS A 92 2.49 -18.66 -13.79
N GLY A 93 3.30 -17.71 -13.35
CA GLY A 93 3.05 -16.28 -13.57
C GLY A 93 1.79 -15.77 -12.83
N ASN A 94 0.99 -14.99 -13.53
CA ASN A 94 -0.19 -14.31 -12.95
C ASN A 94 -1.36 -15.25 -12.56
N VAL A 95 -1.24 -16.55 -12.78
CA VAL A 95 -2.28 -17.53 -12.37
C VAL A 95 -2.42 -17.60 -10.85
N TYR A 96 -1.36 -17.32 -10.10
CA TYR A 96 -1.40 -17.35 -8.65
C TYR A 96 -2.12 -16.12 -8.09
N LYS A 97 -3.26 -16.34 -7.46
CA LYS A 97 -4.01 -15.28 -6.78
C LYS A 97 -3.40 -14.96 -5.42
N VAL A 98 -3.35 -13.68 -5.09
CA VAL A 98 -2.96 -13.24 -3.73
C VAL A 98 -4.09 -13.59 -2.76
N LYS A 99 -3.73 -14.02 -1.54
CA LYS A 99 -4.70 -14.30 -0.47
C LYS A 99 -5.58 -13.07 -0.21
N LYS A 100 -6.88 -13.26 -0.07
CA LYS A 100 -7.82 -12.20 0.31
C LYS A 100 -7.75 -11.93 1.80
N ILE A 101 -7.94 -10.67 2.19
CA ILE A 101 -8.12 -10.25 3.58
C ILE A 101 -9.51 -9.63 3.74
N ASN A 102 -10.16 -9.89 4.86
CA ASN A 102 -11.46 -9.33 5.17
C ASN A 102 -11.42 -7.80 5.22
N LYS A 103 -12.46 -7.15 4.69
CA LYS A 103 -12.58 -5.68 4.69
C LYS A 103 -12.52 -5.10 6.12
N LYS A 104 -13.17 -5.74 7.10
CA LYS A 104 -13.13 -5.34 8.53
C LYS A 104 -11.72 -5.34 9.09
N VAL A 105 -10.90 -6.37 8.78
CA VAL A 105 -9.50 -6.48 9.23
C VAL A 105 -8.66 -5.32 8.66
N ARG A 106 -8.83 -4.98 7.39
CA ARG A 106 -8.11 -3.84 6.77
C ARG A 106 -8.50 -2.50 7.41
N LYS A 107 -9.79 -2.28 7.68
CA LYS A 107 -10.28 -1.07 8.34
C LYS A 107 -9.76 -0.94 9.76
N LEU A 108 -9.79 -2.03 10.53
CA LEU A 108 -9.26 -2.08 11.89
C LEU A 108 -7.75 -1.78 11.91
N ALA A 109 -6.98 -2.38 11.01
CA ALA A 109 -5.55 -2.13 10.91
C ALA A 109 -5.25 -0.66 10.52
N LEU A 110 -6.06 -0.04 9.65
CA LEU A 110 -5.95 1.38 9.31
C LEU A 110 -6.19 2.26 10.55
N ALA A 111 -7.26 2.01 11.30
CA ALA A 111 -7.57 2.74 12.53
C ALA A 111 -6.45 2.59 13.58
N GLN A 112 -5.95 1.36 13.79
CA GLN A 112 -4.85 1.12 14.72
C GLN A 112 -3.55 1.83 14.30
N THR A 113 -3.28 1.93 13.00
CA THR A 113 -2.10 2.66 12.51
C THR A 113 -2.24 4.16 12.76
N LEU A 114 -3.42 4.73 12.55
CA LEU A 114 -3.70 6.14 12.88
C LEU A 114 -3.61 6.39 14.39
N SER A 115 -4.13 5.47 15.22
CA SER A 115 -4.00 5.52 16.68
C SER A 115 -2.54 5.51 17.12
N LYS A 116 -1.70 4.68 16.49
CA LYS A 116 -0.25 4.66 16.74
C LYS A 116 0.40 6.00 16.40
N LYS A 117 0.09 6.57 15.23
CA LYS A 117 0.61 7.89 14.83
C LYS A 117 0.19 8.99 15.79
N ASN A 118 -1.03 8.93 16.30
CA ASN A 118 -1.52 9.86 17.31
C ASN A 118 -0.75 9.70 18.64
N SER A 119 -0.58 8.47 19.12
CA SER A 119 0.19 8.18 20.35
C SER A 119 1.63 8.69 20.28
N ASP A 120 2.24 8.60 19.10
CA ASP A 120 3.60 9.08 18.83
C ASP A 120 3.66 10.60 18.57
N LYS A 121 2.52 11.32 18.62
CA LYS A 121 2.40 12.76 18.32
C LYS A 121 2.84 13.12 16.90
N ASN A 122 2.75 12.18 15.98
CA ASN A 122 3.16 12.33 14.57
C ASN A 122 1.95 12.46 13.61
N LEU A 123 0.75 12.65 14.16
CA LEU A 123 -0.47 12.90 13.39
C LEU A 123 -0.83 14.37 13.48
N HIS A 124 -0.91 15.04 12.33
CA HIS A 124 -1.20 16.46 12.22
C HIS A 124 -2.38 16.65 11.28
N ILE A 125 -3.22 17.66 11.57
CA ILE A 125 -4.33 18.01 10.69
C ILE A 125 -4.06 19.38 10.09
N LEU A 126 -4.14 19.47 8.76
CA LEU A 126 -3.93 20.67 7.97
C LEU A 126 -5.29 21.25 7.58
N ALA A 127 -5.46 22.55 7.64
CA ALA A 127 -6.61 23.23 7.05
C ALA A 127 -6.65 22.98 5.52
N ASP A 128 -7.84 22.94 4.94
CA ASP A 128 -7.98 22.70 3.50
C ASP A 128 -7.32 23.83 2.69
N VAL A 129 -6.50 23.43 1.74
CA VAL A 129 -5.68 24.36 0.95
C VAL A 129 -6.48 24.87 -0.23
N LYS A 130 -7.04 26.07 -0.10
CA LYS A 130 -7.86 26.71 -1.14
C LYS A 130 -7.02 27.39 -2.22
N LYS A 131 -5.83 27.90 -1.87
CA LYS A 131 -4.95 28.61 -2.81
C LYS A 131 -3.85 27.71 -3.36
N GLU A 132 -3.55 27.83 -4.65
CA GLU A 132 -2.45 27.08 -5.28
C GLU A 132 -1.09 27.60 -4.78
N ILE A 133 -0.26 26.66 -4.28
CA ILE A 133 1.12 26.93 -3.89
C ILE A 133 2.02 26.56 -5.06
N LYS A 134 2.55 27.58 -5.75
CA LYS A 134 3.38 27.35 -6.94
C LYS A 134 4.84 27.07 -6.62
N LYS A 135 5.38 27.70 -5.57
CA LYS A 135 6.82 27.62 -5.25
C LYS A 135 7.12 26.52 -4.25
N THR A 136 8.09 25.67 -4.59
CA THR A 136 8.61 24.61 -3.70
C THR A 136 9.22 25.16 -2.41
N LYS A 137 9.85 26.37 -2.50
CA LYS A 137 10.46 27.04 -1.34
C LYS A 137 9.44 27.37 -0.24
N GLU A 138 8.26 27.86 -0.63
CA GLU A 138 7.17 28.18 0.31
C GLU A 138 6.71 26.93 1.05
N PHE A 139 6.48 25.84 0.32
CA PHE A 139 6.07 24.58 0.91
C PHE A 139 7.17 23.95 1.79
N ASN A 140 8.43 24.05 1.38
CA ASN A 140 9.54 23.59 2.19
C ASN A 140 9.68 24.39 3.51
N ASN A 141 9.48 25.71 3.45
CA ASN A 141 9.46 26.55 4.65
C ASN A 141 8.37 26.15 5.64
N PHE A 142 7.17 25.79 5.14
CA PHE A 142 6.09 25.22 5.97
C PHE A 142 6.52 23.92 6.66
N LEU A 143 7.18 23.01 5.95
CA LEU A 143 7.68 21.75 6.53
C LEU A 143 8.73 22.00 7.61
N VAL A 144 9.68 22.90 7.35
CA VAL A 144 10.75 23.25 8.31
C VAL A 144 10.19 23.93 9.56
N LYS A 145 9.30 24.92 9.40
CA LYS A 145 8.65 25.63 10.54
C LYS A 145 7.92 24.66 11.47
N ASN A 146 7.25 23.65 10.92
CA ASN A 146 6.53 22.65 11.70
C ASN A 146 7.38 21.44 12.09
N LYS A 147 8.70 21.45 11.84
CA LYS A 147 9.62 20.33 12.13
C LYS A 147 9.18 18.99 11.51
N LEU A 148 8.54 19.06 10.35
CA LEU A 148 7.99 17.91 9.65
C LEU A 148 9.06 17.27 8.75
N VAL A 149 9.65 16.17 9.20
CA VAL A 149 10.63 15.40 8.43
C VAL A 149 9.99 14.06 8.05
N ASN A 150 10.17 13.63 6.79
CA ASN A 150 9.63 12.38 6.27
C ASN A 150 8.10 12.31 6.42
N VAL A 151 7.40 13.00 5.51
CA VAL A 151 5.98 13.33 5.65
C VAL A 151 5.12 12.63 4.60
N LEU A 152 4.03 12.04 5.06
CA LEU A 152 2.92 11.62 4.22
C LEU A 152 1.80 12.66 4.32
N ILE A 153 1.41 13.22 3.18
CA ILE A 153 0.29 14.17 3.10
C ILE A 153 -0.89 13.47 2.43
N ILE A 154 -2.00 13.46 3.15
CA ILE A 154 -3.26 12.90 2.66
C ILE A 154 -4.22 14.05 2.47
N SER A 155 -4.65 14.25 1.24
CA SER A 155 -5.52 15.38 0.91
C SER A 155 -6.66 14.98 -0.03
N ASP A 156 -7.71 15.77 -0.02
CA ASP A 156 -8.79 15.73 -0.98
C ASP A 156 -8.30 16.15 -2.38
N THR A 157 -9.12 15.94 -3.38
CA THR A 157 -8.74 16.13 -4.79
C THR A 157 -8.32 17.58 -5.09
N ASP A 158 -8.99 18.57 -4.48
CA ASP A 158 -8.74 19.99 -4.80
C ASP A 158 -7.52 20.51 -4.06
N SER A 159 -7.41 20.26 -2.75
CA SER A 159 -6.18 20.57 -2.00
C SER A 159 -4.94 19.85 -2.56
N LEU A 160 -5.12 18.62 -3.07
CA LEU A 160 -4.03 17.87 -3.71
C LEU A 160 -3.54 18.57 -4.98
N LYS A 161 -4.43 19.06 -5.86
CA LYS A 161 -4.06 19.82 -7.04
C LYS A 161 -3.26 21.06 -6.66
N ASN A 162 -3.70 21.79 -5.63
CA ASN A 162 -3.09 23.03 -5.17
C ASN A 162 -1.68 22.84 -4.57
N ILE A 163 -1.40 21.68 -3.97
CA ILE A 163 -0.10 21.37 -3.33
C ILE A 163 0.83 20.59 -4.27
N ASN A 164 0.30 19.84 -5.24
CA ASN A 164 1.06 18.85 -6.01
C ASN A 164 2.31 19.44 -6.69
N LYS A 165 2.19 20.61 -7.32
CA LYS A 165 3.30 21.23 -8.03
C LYS A 165 4.47 21.60 -7.10
N SER A 166 4.16 22.08 -5.89
CA SER A 166 5.17 22.50 -4.90
C SER A 166 5.76 21.37 -4.08
N ALA A 167 5.00 20.28 -3.83
CA ALA A 167 5.43 19.22 -2.91
C ALA A 167 6.05 18.01 -3.62
N ARG A 168 5.67 17.67 -4.86
CA ARG A 168 6.08 16.42 -5.53
C ARG A 168 7.60 16.25 -5.70
N ASN A 169 8.35 17.35 -5.80
CA ASN A 169 9.80 17.32 -5.99
C ASN A 169 10.61 17.30 -4.68
N ILE A 170 9.94 17.47 -3.53
CA ILE A 170 10.63 17.49 -2.25
C ILE A 170 10.91 16.05 -1.81
N LYS A 171 12.18 15.75 -1.51
CA LYS A 171 12.58 14.44 -0.97
C LYS A 171 11.85 14.18 0.35
N ASN A 172 11.52 12.92 0.60
CA ASN A 172 10.84 12.47 1.81
C ASN A 172 9.41 13.01 2.02
N VAL A 173 8.79 13.57 0.98
CA VAL A 173 7.37 13.94 0.98
C VAL A 173 6.62 13.06 -0.01
N LYS A 174 5.51 12.49 0.42
CA LYS A 174 4.59 11.74 -0.45
C LYS A 174 3.20 12.32 -0.32
N LEU A 175 2.59 12.60 -1.47
CA LEU A 175 1.20 13.03 -1.57
C LEU A 175 0.32 11.84 -1.94
N ILE A 176 -0.79 11.68 -1.24
CA ILE A 176 -1.79 10.64 -1.52
C ILE A 176 -3.18 11.24 -1.40
N LYS A 177 -4.09 10.81 -2.27
CA LYS A 177 -5.52 11.11 -2.15
C LYS A 177 -6.12 10.30 -0.98
N GLU A 178 -7.20 10.81 -0.39
CA GLU A 178 -7.89 10.15 0.73
C GLU A 178 -8.29 8.70 0.44
N ASP A 179 -8.74 8.39 -0.79
CA ASP A 179 -9.09 7.03 -1.21
C ASP A 179 -7.89 6.09 -1.26
N GLY A 180 -6.72 6.63 -1.61
CA GLY A 180 -5.44 5.90 -1.70
C GLY A 180 -4.77 5.64 -0.35
N THR A 181 -5.35 6.12 0.76
CA THR A 181 -4.79 5.92 2.10
C THR A 181 -4.59 4.44 2.39
N ASN A 182 -3.35 4.07 2.66
CA ASN A 182 -2.95 2.69 2.91
C ASN A 182 -2.02 2.58 4.13
N ILE A 183 -1.98 1.38 4.72
CA ILE A 183 -1.27 1.13 5.98
C ILE A 183 0.24 1.16 5.78
N TYR A 184 0.73 0.68 4.63
CA TYR A 184 2.16 0.66 4.33
C TYR A 184 2.76 2.06 4.32
N ASP A 185 2.15 3.01 3.60
CA ASP A 185 2.61 4.39 3.54
C ASP A 185 2.46 5.09 4.89
N LEU A 186 1.35 4.90 5.58
CA LEU A 186 1.16 5.43 6.93
C LEU A 186 2.25 4.97 7.90
N PHE A 187 2.70 3.74 7.79
CA PHE A 187 3.75 3.20 8.67
C PHE A 187 5.15 3.65 8.25
N LYS A 188 5.41 3.72 6.93
CA LYS A 188 6.70 4.09 6.35
C LYS A 188 7.12 5.53 6.69
N TYR A 189 6.20 6.48 6.58
CA TYR A 189 6.48 7.89 6.84
C TYR A 189 6.36 8.20 8.33
N LYS A 190 7.30 9.00 8.88
CA LYS A 190 7.28 9.36 10.30
C LYS A 190 6.07 10.22 10.63
N ASN A 191 5.91 11.33 9.94
CA ASN A 191 4.81 12.28 10.15
C ASN A 191 3.69 12.05 9.14
N VAL A 192 2.46 12.19 9.57
CA VAL A 192 1.27 12.10 8.75
C VAL A 192 0.49 13.40 8.88
N VAL A 193 0.26 14.06 7.75
CA VAL A 193 -0.52 15.29 7.67
C VAL A 193 -1.79 14.98 6.88
N ILE A 194 -2.95 15.25 7.43
CA ILE A 194 -4.25 14.97 6.82
C ILE A 194 -5.01 16.29 6.70
N THR A 195 -5.58 16.62 5.53
CA THR A 195 -6.45 17.80 5.40
C THR A 195 -7.77 17.59 6.14
N SER A 196 -8.40 18.67 6.56
CA SER A 196 -9.63 18.63 7.37
C SER A 196 -10.76 17.87 6.69
N SER A 197 -10.97 18.10 5.38
CA SER A 197 -11.94 17.38 4.55
C SER A 197 -11.62 15.88 4.46
N SER A 198 -10.34 15.54 4.24
CA SER A 198 -9.90 14.14 4.15
C SER A 198 -10.01 13.41 5.48
N ALA A 199 -9.80 14.08 6.61
CA ALA A 199 -9.97 13.47 7.93
C ALA A 199 -11.41 12.99 8.15
N LYS A 200 -12.41 13.81 7.76
CA LYS A 200 -13.83 13.43 7.82
C LYS A 200 -14.14 12.21 6.93
N LYS A 201 -13.64 12.19 5.69
CA LYS A 201 -13.86 11.07 4.76
C LYS A 201 -13.19 9.77 5.24
N ILE A 202 -11.97 9.85 5.78
CA ILE A 202 -11.28 8.69 6.36
C ILE A 202 -12.07 8.17 7.57
N GLN A 203 -12.60 9.05 8.40
CA GLN A 203 -13.45 8.67 9.52
C GLN A 203 -14.69 7.91 9.05
N GLN A 204 -15.43 8.41 8.08
CA GLN A 204 -16.60 7.74 7.50
C GLN A 204 -16.22 6.36 6.92
N ARG A 205 -15.12 6.28 6.17
CA ARG A 205 -14.62 5.03 5.59
C ARG A 205 -14.30 3.97 6.64
N VAL A 206 -13.70 4.36 7.76
CA VAL A 206 -13.30 3.45 8.84
C VAL A 206 -14.51 3.01 9.67
N LEU A 207 -15.38 3.93 10.06
CA LEU A 207 -16.54 3.66 10.91
C LEU A 207 -17.72 3.04 10.15
N ASN A 208 -17.69 2.95 8.81
CA ASN A 208 -18.84 2.54 7.97
C ASN A 208 -20.06 3.45 8.08
N GLU A 209 -19.90 4.67 8.53
CA GLU A 209 -20.97 5.64 8.49
C GLU A 209 -21.29 5.95 7.02
N LYS A 210 -22.46 5.50 6.57
CA LYS A 210 -23.05 5.94 5.29
C LYS A 210 -23.71 7.29 5.56
N ASN A 211 -23.51 8.26 4.66
CA ASN A 211 -24.38 9.43 4.60
C ASN A 211 -25.78 9.01 4.22
#